data_417253b3fa5cdc7d1c0cc3deb624c561
#
_entry.id   417253b3fa5cdc7d1c0cc3deb624c561
#
_cell.length_a   1.000
_cell.length_b   1.000
_cell.length_c   1.000
_cell.angle_alpha   90.00
_cell.angle_beta   90.00
_cell.angle_gamma   90.00
#
_symmetry.space_group_name_H-M   'P 1'
#
loop_
_entity.id
_entity.type
_entity.pdbx_description
1 polymer ?
#
loop_
_entity_poly.entity_id
_entity_poly.type
_entity_poly.pdbx_seq_one_letter_code
_entity_poly.pdbx_strand_id
1 'polypeptide(L)'
;MDVFESSPIPVRKTRTSSFSVDLALLGVACVWGASYPVAKGALFYAPVSILVLYRFLFSTVLTAVVARREIIAVSRGDFIRGLILGTILFSIFIAETYGVASTSAMNAALIISLCVIFTPIIDYGLSRRLPPAGILASAAISCIGVGILTGGISRFSPGDALVLGAAILRAVMIVSTKRLLAGRHISSAALTSIQGSTVTTLTFLLAVAQFGISGIVVRATHQFWGAVAFLALFCTLAAFYIQNAAVRKSTPTRVGFLMGTEPFFGFVLAHLLLNEPLTIPNVIGAGLVLIGTFAGIWFERANQ
;
A
#
# COMPACT_ATOMS: atom_id res chain seq x y z
N MET A 1 10.68 24.67 -55.74
CA MET A 1 9.62 24.70 -54.69
C MET A 1 9.90 23.49 -53.82
N ASP A 2 10.89 23.66 -52.91
CA ASP A 2 11.48 22.55 -52.16
C ASP A 2 10.72 22.41 -50.82
N VAL A 3 10.15 21.22 -50.64
CA VAL A 3 9.46 20.82 -49.39
C VAL A 3 10.51 20.45 -48.36
N PHE A 4 10.70 21.28 -47.35
CA PHE A 4 11.53 20.95 -46.18
C PHE A 4 10.87 19.82 -45.38
N GLU A 5 11.38 18.62 -45.54
CA GLU A 5 11.10 17.46 -44.73
C GLU A 5 11.84 17.63 -43.39
N SER A 6 11.10 18.02 -42.35
CA SER A 6 11.63 18.11 -40.97
C SER A 6 11.76 16.69 -40.39
N SER A 7 12.96 16.17 -40.36
CA SER A 7 13.28 14.93 -39.65
C SER A 7 12.99 15.09 -38.15
N PRO A 8 12.35 14.10 -37.51
CA PRO A 8 12.07 14.16 -36.08
C PRO A 8 13.39 14.08 -35.27
N ILE A 9 13.60 15.04 -34.38
CA ILE A 9 14.74 15.07 -33.48
C ILE A 9 14.69 13.81 -32.59
N PRO A 10 15.75 12.97 -32.57
CA PRO A 10 15.77 11.79 -31.72
C PRO A 10 15.84 12.21 -30.25
N VAL A 11 14.79 11.90 -29.51
CA VAL A 11 14.76 12.05 -28.04
C VAL A 11 15.79 11.09 -27.44
N ARG A 12 16.93 11.64 -27.08
CA ARG A 12 18.05 10.93 -26.45
C ARG A 12 17.59 10.45 -25.05
N LYS A 13 17.10 9.20 -24.97
CA LYS A 13 16.82 8.52 -23.71
C LYS A 13 18.13 8.39 -22.92
N THR A 14 18.31 9.21 -21.91
CA THR A 14 19.45 9.12 -20.99
C THR A 14 19.34 7.83 -20.17
N ARG A 15 20.19 6.87 -20.50
CA ARG A 15 20.22 5.50 -19.94
C ARG A 15 20.70 5.42 -18.49
N THR A 16 21.25 6.50 -17.94
CA THR A 16 21.85 6.56 -16.59
C THR A 16 20.84 6.78 -15.46
N SER A 17 19.61 7.19 -15.77
CA SER A 17 18.53 7.43 -14.80
C SER A 17 17.81 6.16 -14.31
N SER A 18 18.02 5.00 -14.97
CA SER A 18 17.22 3.80 -14.74
C SER A 18 17.58 3.04 -13.47
N PHE A 19 18.87 2.83 -13.21
CA PHE A 19 19.33 1.99 -12.08
C PHE A 19 19.08 2.62 -10.72
N SER A 20 19.33 3.91 -10.55
CA SER A 20 19.07 4.62 -9.28
C SER A 20 17.58 4.67 -8.94
N VAL A 21 16.71 4.81 -9.93
CA VAL A 21 15.25 4.78 -9.76
C VAL A 21 14.79 3.39 -9.34
N ASP A 22 15.33 2.34 -9.94
CA ASP A 22 15.01 0.96 -9.57
C ASP A 22 15.45 0.61 -8.16
N LEU A 23 16.68 1.00 -7.80
CA LEU A 23 17.19 0.79 -6.44
C LEU A 23 16.34 1.53 -5.40
N ALA A 24 15.91 2.76 -5.71
CA ALA A 24 15.02 3.52 -4.85
C ALA A 24 13.65 2.85 -4.69
N LEU A 25 13.08 2.30 -5.76
CA LEU A 25 11.80 1.55 -5.71
C LEU A 25 11.92 0.23 -4.96
N LEU A 26 13.02 -0.50 -5.13
CA LEU A 26 13.30 -1.69 -4.31
C LEU A 26 13.48 -1.33 -2.84
N GLY A 27 14.11 -0.20 -2.54
CA GLY A 27 14.19 0.35 -1.19
C GLY A 27 12.81 0.65 -0.60
N VAL A 28 11.91 1.24 -1.37
CA VAL A 28 10.51 1.47 -0.96
C VAL A 28 9.79 0.15 -0.70
N ALA A 29 9.92 -0.84 -1.59
CA ALA A 29 9.31 -2.16 -1.40
C ALA A 29 9.84 -2.86 -0.15
N CYS A 30 11.14 -2.76 0.13
CA CYS A 30 11.75 -3.28 1.35
C CYS A 30 11.22 -2.58 2.61
N VAL A 31 11.13 -1.24 2.60
CA VAL A 31 10.61 -0.44 3.71
C VAL A 31 9.13 -0.76 3.98
N TRP A 32 8.33 -0.91 2.93
CA TRP A 32 6.92 -1.30 3.09
C TRP A 32 6.78 -2.75 3.57
N GLY A 33 7.60 -3.68 3.07
CA GLY A 33 7.66 -5.03 3.60
C GLY A 33 8.00 -5.06 5.09
N ALA A 34 8.97 -4.24 5.52
CA ALA A 34 9.33 -4.10 6.93
C ALA A 34 8.19 -3.51 7.81
N SER A 35 7.22 -2.82 7.20
CA SER A 35 6.13 -2.22 7.97
C SER A 35 5.28 -3.24 8.73
N TYR A 36 5.11 -4.46 8.21
CA TYR A 36 4.31 -5.52 8.86
C TYR A 36 4.93 -6.00 10.16
N PRO A 37 6.19 -6.48 10.18
CA PRO A 37 6.80 -6.89 11.43
C PRO A 37 7.02 -5.73 12.41
N VAL A 38 7.34 -4.53 11.92
CA VAL A 38 7.48 -3.34 12.78
C VAL A 38 6.15 -2.95 13.41
N ALA A 39 5.05 -2.91 12.64
CA ALA A 39 3.73 -2.65 13.18
C ALA A 39 3.33 -3.71 14.20
N LYS A 40 3.53 -5.01 13.89
CA LYS A 40 3.24 -6.10 14.81
C LYS A 40 4.04 -5.98 16.11
N GLY A 41 5.33 -5.65 16.05
CA GLY A 41 6.16 -5.40 17.21
C GLY A 41 5.67 -4.19 18.05
N ALA A 42 5.22 -3.11 17.39
CA ALA A 42 4.68 -1.93 18.08
C ALA A 42 3.37 -2.21 18.83
N LEU A 43 2.57 -3.16 18.36
CA LEU A 43 1.30 -3.55 18.98
C LEU A 43 1.45 -4.25 20.34
N PHE A 44 2.66 -4.67 20.72
CA PHE A 44 2.94 -5.10 22.10
C PHE A 44 2.90 -3.95 23.11
N TYR A 45 3.03 -2.70 22.66
CA TYR A 45 3.14 -1.52 23.51
C TYR A 45 1.91 -0.63 23.49
N ALA A 46 1.09 -0.70 22.46
CA ALA A 46 -0.10 0.15 22.33
C ALA A 46 -1.18 -0.52 21.46
N PRO A 47 -2.47 -0.22 21.72
CA PRO A 47 -3.58 -0.68 20.90
C PRO A 47 -3.48 -0.21 19.44
N VAL A 48 -4.18 -0.93 18.53
CA VAL A 48 -4.19 -0.67 17.09
C VAL A 48 -4.55 0.78 16.76
N SER A 49 -5.65 1.31 17.30
CA SER A 49 -6.08 2.67 17.01
C SER A 49 -5.08 3.74 17.47
N ILE A 50 -4.36 3.48 18.56
CA ILE A 50 -3.30 4.37 19.06
C ILE A 50 -2.09 4.36 18.11
N LEU A 51 -1.64 3.18 17.68
CA LEU A 51 -0.54 3.05 16.73
C LEU A 51 -0.86 3.78 15.39
N VAL A 52 -2.05 3.52 14.84
CA VAL A 52 -2.48 4.16 13.58
C VAL A 52 -2.63 5.68 13.77
N LEU A 53 -3.18 6.13 14.90
CA LEU A 53 -3.31 7.55 15.21
C LEU A 53 -1.95 8.26 15.16
N TYR A 54 -0.98 7.79 15.93
CA TYR A 54 0.32 8.45 15.99
C TYR A 54 1.09 8.35 14.67
N ARG A 55 1.03 7.22 13.99
CA ARG A 55 1.60 7.07 12.65
C ARG A 55 1.09 8.15 11.69
N PHE A 56 -0.23 8.33 11.61
CA PHE A 56 -0.83 9.29 10.69
C PHE A 56 -0.75 10.73 11.19
N LEU A 57 -0.83 10.98 12.48
CA LEU A 57 -0.64 12.31 13.05
C LEU A 57 0.73 12.88 12.66
N PHE A 58 1.82 12.15 12.90
CA PHE A 58 3.15 12.60 12.54
C PHE A 58 3.31 12.79 11.02
N SER A 59 2.86 11.83 10.23
CA SER A 59 2.94 11.94 8.77
C SER A 59 2.13 13.13 8.24
N THR A 60 0.93 13.35 8.77
CA THR A 60 0.02 14.42 8.35
C THR A 60 0.55 15.80 8.70
N VAL A 61 1.08 15.97 9.91
CA VAL A 61 1.69 17.25 10.30
C VAL A 61 2.85 17.61 9.36
N LEU A 62 3.73 16.66 9.07
CA LEU A 62 4.85 16.89 8.17
C LEU A 62 4.40 17.18 6.73
N THR A 63 3.46 16.40 6.20
CA THR A 63 2.94 16.63 4.84
C THR A 63 2.15 17.93 4.73
N ALA A 64 1.37 18.30 5.75
CA ALA A 64 0.60 19.55 5.78
C ALA A 64 1.50 20.79 5.79
N VAL A 65 2.63 20.75 6.52
CA VAL A 65 3.61 21.85 6.52
C VAL A 65 4.22 22.02 5.13
N VAL A 66 4.62 20.92 4.48
CA VAL A 66 5.22 20.95 3.14
C VAL A 66 4.21 21.39 2.08
N ALA A 67 3.01 20.87 2.13
CA ALA A 67 1.96 21.08 1.11
C ALA A 67 1.02 22.25 1.43
N ARG A 68 1.28 23.09 2.44
CA ARG A 68 0.35 24.12 2.92
C ARG A 68 -0.23 25.01 1.82
N ARG A 69 0.61 25.45 0.88
CA ARG A 69 0.18 26.32 -0.24
C ARG A 69 -0.75 25.58 -1.21
N GLU A 70 -0.47 24.34 -1.45
CA GLU A 70 -1.24 23.49 -2.36
C GLU A 70 -2.59 23.10 -1.76
N ILE A 71 -2.66 22.88 -0.44
CA ILE A 71 -3.91 22.57 0.28
C ILE A 71 -4.88 23.74 0.22
N ILE A 72 -4.39 24.97 0.40
CA ILE A 72 -5.23 26.19 0.34
C ILE A 72 -5.83 26.39 -1.06
N ALA A 73 -5.13 25.95 -2.10
CA ALA A 73 -5.58 26.06 -3.49
C ALA A 73 -6.56 24.94 -3.93
N VAL A 74 -6.87 23.98 -3.07
CA VAL A 74 -7.76 22.85 -3.40
C VAL A 74 -9.19 23.30 -3.57
N SER A 75 -9.84 22.91 -4.67
CA SER A 75 -11.27 23.16 -4.87
C SER A 75 -12.11 22.38 -3.85
N ARG A 76 -13.31 22.92 -3.51
CA ARG A 76 -14.25 22.23 -2.61
C ARG A 76 -14.61 20.83 -3.12
N GLY A 77 -14.76 20.66 -4.43
CA GLY A 77 -15.05 19.34 -5.01
C GLY A 77 -13.91 18.34 -4.86
N ASP A 78 -12.66 18.80 -5.02
CA ASP A 78 -11.49 17.93 -4.86
C ASP A 78 -11.21 17.64 -3.38
N PHE A 79 -11.53 18.58 -2.49
CA PHE A 79 -11.49 18.34 -1.04
C PHE A 79 -12.45 17.22 -0.62
N ILE A 80 -13.71 17.23 -1.08
CA ILE A 80 -14.68 16.15 -0.81
C ILE A 80 -14.19 14.82 -1.34
N ARG A 81 -13.63 14.78 -2.56
CA ARG A 81 -13.01 13.55 -3.10
C ARG A 81 -11.84 13.05 -2.24
N GLY A 82 -11.02 13.97 -1.75
CA GLY A 82 -9.96 13.67 -0.81
C GLY A 82 -10.47 13.05 0.49
N LEU A 83 -11.59 13.56 1.05
CA LEU A 83 -12.24 13.00 2.23
C LEU A 83 -12.78 11.58 1.97
N ILE A 84 -13.45 11.35 0.84
CA ILE A 84 -13.94 10.01 0.46
C ILE A 84 -12.78 9.02 0.39
N LEU A 85 -11.72 9.38 -0.33
CA LEU A 85 -10.53 8.55 -0.45
C LEU A 85 -9.82 8.36 0.91
N GLY A 86 -9.80 9.40 1.75
CA GLY A 86 -9.28 9.33 3.11
C GLY A 86 -10.06 8.38 4.01
N THR A 87 -11.39 8.32 3.85
CA THR A 87 -12.24 7.36 4.58
C THR A 87 -11.97 5.91 4.16
N ILE A 88 -11.79 5.68 2.86
CA ILE A 88 -11.38 4.35 2.36
C ILE A 88 -10.00 4.00 2.93
N LEU A 89 -9.06 4.94 2.92
CA LEU A 89 -7.71 4.75 3.46
C LEU A 89 -7.73 4.43 4.97
N PHE A 90 -8.56 5.12 5.75
CA PHE A 90 -8.80 4.82 7.16
C PHE A 90 -9.27 3.37 7.34
N SER A 91 -10.27 2.94 6.55
CA SER A 91 -10.80 1.57 6.61
C SER A 91 -9.73 0.53 6.27
N ILE A 92 -8.87 0.82 5.29
CA ILE A 92 -7.72 -0.04 4.94
C ILE A 92 -6.80 -0.19 6.15
N PHE A 93 -6.31 0.91 6.73
CA PHE A 93 -5.32 0.86 7.80
C PHE A 93 -5.87 0.26 9.09
N ILE A 94 -7.14 0.48 9.39
CA ILE A 94 -7.79 -0.15 10.54
C ILE A 94 -7.91 -1.66 10.33
N ALA A 95 -8.47 -2.11 9.21
CA ALA A 95 -8.60 -3.54 8.90
C ALA A 95 -7.24 -4.24 8.83
N GLU A 96 -6.27 -3.63 8.13
CA GLU A 96 -4.91 -4.16 8.00
C GLU A 96 -4.21 -4.28 9.36
N THR A 97 -4.26 -3.24 10.19
CA THR A 97 -3.53 -3.24 11.47
C THR A 97 -4.17 -4.16 12.50
N TYR A 98 -5.51 -4.24 12.57
CA TYR A 98 -6.20 -5.26 13.37
C TYR A 98 -5.91 -6.67 12.85
N GLY A 99 -5.83 -6.83 11.53
CA GLY A 99 -5.42 -8.07 10.91
C GLY A 99 -4.01 -8.48 11.33
N VAL A 100 -3.04 -7.59 11.20
CA VAL A 100 -1.63 -7.81 11.63
C VAL A 100 -1.55 -8.14 13.12
N ALA A 101 -2.40 -7.54 13.97
CA ALA A 101 -2.47 -7.89 15.39
C ALA A 101 -2.90 -9.35 15.62
N SER A 102 -3.74 -9.89 14.74
CA SER A 102 -4.45 -11.18 14.94
C SER A 102 -3.96 -12.30 14.02
N THR A 103 -2.99 -12.05 13.11
CA THR A 103 -2.34 -13.07 12.27
C THR A 103 -0.82 -12.91 12.29
N SER A 104 -0.08 -13.78 11.57
CA SER A 104 1.37 -13.60 11.42
C SER A 104 1.70 -12.41 10.52
N ALA A 105 2.86 -11.79 10.73
CA ALA A 105 3.32 -10.71 9.85
C ALA A 105 3.62 -11.23 8.44
N MET A 106 4.06 -12.50 8.31
CA MET A 106 4.21 -13.18 7.02
C MET A 106 2.89 -13.28 6.27
N ASN A 107 1.85 -13.78 6.93
CA ASN A 107 0.52 -13.91 6.33
C ASN A 107 0.00 -12.54 5.88
N ALA A 108 0.09 -11.54 6.76
CA ALA A 108 -0.36 -10.20 6.45
C ALA A 108 0.34 -9.62 5.22
N ALA A 109 1.67 -9.71 5.13
CA ALA A 109 2.45 -9.21 4.00
C ALA A 109 2.09 -9.89 2.67
N LEU A 110 1.76 -11.18 2.69
CA LEU A 110 1.40 -11.93 1.49
C LEU A 110 -0.06 -11.76 1.11
N ILE A 111 -0.99 -11.78 2.07
CA ILE A 111 -2.43 -11.62 1.78
C ILE A 111 -2.72 -10.22 1.23
N ILE A 112 -2.10 -9.16 1.78
CA ILE A 112 -2.35 -7.79 1.31
C ILE A 112 -1.91 -7.60 -0.16
N SER A 113 -0.92 -8.36 -0.64
CA SER A 113 -0.46 -8.28 -2.02
C SER A 113 -1.52 -8.72 -3.05
N LEU A 114 -2.55 -9.45 -2.62
CA LEU A 114 -3.69 -9.79 -3.47
C LEU A 114 -4.44 -8.57 -4.01
N CYS A 115 -4.23 -7.38 -3.43
CA CYS A 115 -4.77 -6.13 -3.97
C CYS A 115 -4.38 -5.91 -5.43
N VAL A 116 -3.20 -6.38 -5.86
CA VAL A 116 -2.73 -6.30 -7.25
C VAL A 116 -3.65 -7.07 -8.19
N ILE A 117 -4.18 -8.21 -7.74
CA ILE A 117 -5.08 -9.07 -8.51
C ILE A 117 -6.53 -8.58 -8.41
N PHE A 118 -6.96 -8.12 -7.23
CA PHE A 118 -8.31 -7.57 -7.07
C PHE A 118 -8.52 -6.27 -7.85
N THR A 119 -7.46 -5.47 -8.05
CA THR A 119 -7.56 -4.20 -8.78
C THR A 119 -8.10 -4.38 -10.21
N PRO A 120 -7.52 -5.20 -11.10
CA PRO A 120 -8.08 -5.41 -12.42
C PRO A 120 -9.46 -6.08 -12.36
N ILE A 121 -9.71 -7.03 -11.47
CA ILE A 121 -11.03 -7.68 -11.34
C ILE A 121 -12.11 -6.64 -11.05
N ILE A 122 -11.86 -5.70 -10.14
CA ILE A 122 -12.80 -4.62 -9.80
C ILE A 122 -12.94 -3.63 -10.97
N ASP A 123 -11.85 -3.22 -11.62
CA ASP A 123 -11.90 -2.24 -12.72
C ASP A 123 -12.64 -2.81 -13.95
N TYR A 124 -12.40 -4.07 -14.31
CA TYR A 124 -13.15 -4.78 -15.36
C TYR A 124 -14.63 -4.97 -14.98
N GLY A 125 -14.91 -5.38 -13.73
CA GLY A 125 -16.29 -5.55 -13.25
C GLY A 125 -17.08 -4.25 -13.29
N LEU A 126 -16.52 -3.13 -12.86
CA LEU A 126 -17.15 -1.82 -12.94
C LEU A 126 -17.32 -1.32 -14.38
N SER A 127 -16.51 -1.80 -15.31
CA SER A 127 -16.61 -1.53 -16.74
C SER A 127 -17.53 -2.52 -17.47
N ARG A 128 -18.20 -3.43 -16.72
CA ARG A 128 -19.07 -4.50 -17.24
C ARG A 128 -18.37 -5.41 -18.26
N ARG A 129 -17.09 -5.68 -18.06
CA ARG A 129 -16.26 -6.54 -18.90
C ARG A 129 -15.74 -7.70 -18.04
N LEU A 130 -15.46 -8.85 -18.69
CA LEU A 130 -14.79 -9.96 -18.02
C LEU A 130 -13.28 -9.72 -18.01
N PRO A 131 -12.59 -9.99 -16.89
CA PRO A 131 -11.14 -9.99 -16.87
C PRO A 131 -10.57 -11.03 -17.82
N PRO A 132 -9.43 -10.80 -18.46
CA PRO A 132 -8.73 -11.80 -19.25
C PRO A 132 -8.46 -13.08 -18.45
N ALA A 133 -8.50 -14.23 -19.13
CA ALA A 133 -8.30 -15.54 -18.49
C ALA A 133 -6.96 -15.63 -17.73
N GLY A 134 -5.90 -14.97 -18.21
CA GLY A 134 -4.61 -14.92 -17.53
C GLY A 134 -4.68 -14.23 -16.16
N ILE A 135 -5.50 -13.17 -16.01
CA ILE A 135 -5.71 -12.49 -14.72
C ILE A 135 -6.47 -13.42 -13.76
N LEU A 136 -7.51 -14.11 -14.25
CA LEU A 136 -8.27 -15.08 -13.44
C LEU A 136 -7.41 -16.27 -12.99
N ALA A 137 -6.57 -16.79 -13.88
CA ALA A 137 -5.62 -17.86 -13.54
C ALA A 137 -4.60 -17.39 -12.49
N SER A 138 -4.07 -16.18 -12.63
CA SER A 138 -3.15 -15.56 -11.66
C SER A 138 -3.82 -15.41 -10.29
N ALA A 139 -5.09 -14.99 -10.26
CA ALA A 139 -5.90 -14.90 -9.04
C ALA A 139 -6.05 -16.27 -8.38
N ALA A 140 -6.39 -17.31 -9.14
CA ALA A 140 -6.55 -18.66 -8.62
C ALA A 140 -5.24 -19.18 -8.02
N ILE A 141 -4.10 -19.01 -8.69
CA ILE A 141 -2.77 -19.40 -8.19
C ILE A 141 -2.47 -18.71 -6.85
N SER A 142 -2.70 -17.39 -6.76
CA SER A 142 -2.46 -16.64 -5.52
C SER A 142 -3.41 -17.07 -4.39
N CYS A 143 -4.69 -17.33 -4.69
CA CYS A 143 -5.64 -17.81 -3.69
C CYS A 143 -5.26 -19.21 -3.16
N ILE A 144 -4.80 -20.11 -4.03
CA ILE A 144 -4.25 -21.42 -3.62
C ILE A 144 -3.03 -21.20 -2.71
N GLY A 145 -2.12 -20.28 -3.08
CA GLY A 145 -0.96 -19.92 -2.29
C GLY A 145 -1.34 -19.43 -0.88
N VAL A 146 -2.32 -18.55 -0.77
CA VAL A 146 -2.85 -18.09 0.53
C VAL A 146 -3.47 -19.25 1.32
N GLY A 147 -4.23 -20.13 0.68
CA GLY A 147 -4.81 -21.31 1.34
C GLY A 147 -3.73 -22.22 1.93
N ILE A 148 -2.63 -22.47 1.22
CA ILE A 148 -1.49 -23.26 1.74
C ILE A 148 -0.77 -22.52 2.86
N LEU A 149 -0.50 -21.21 2.68
CA LEU A 149 0.17 -20.35 3.65
C LEU A 149 -0.55 -20.32 5.00
N THR A 150 -1.87 -20.17 5.00
CA THR A 150 -2.69 -20.09 6.21
C THR A 150 -3.00 -21.47 6.84
N GLY A 151 -2.58 -22.56 6.18
CA GLY A 151 -2.86 -23.91 6.64
C GLY A 151 -4.25 -24.42 6.30
N GLY A 152 -4.86 -23.86 5.25
CA GLY A 152 -6.19 -24.21 4.74
C GLY A 152 -7.34 -23.43 5.38
N ILE A 153 -8.54 -23.64 4.89
CA ILE A 153 -9.75 -22.91 5.32
C ILE A 153 -10.02 -23.08 6.82
N SER A 154 -9.72 -24.25 7.38
CA SER A 154 -9.93 -24.54 8.81
C SER A 154 -8.98 -23.77 9.76
N ARG A 155 -7.87 -23.25 9.25
CA ARG A 155 -6.90 -22.45 10.00
C ARG A 155 -6.87 -20.99 9.61
N PHE A 156 -7.70 -20.58 8.63
CA PHE A 156 -7.84 -19.20 8.22
C PHE A 156 -8.39 -18.37 9.39
N SER A 157 -7.56 -17.49 9.90
CA SER A 157 -7.87 -16.71 11.11
C SER A 157 -8.75 -15.50 10.81
N PRO A 158 -9.47 -14.95 11.80
CA PRO A 158 -10.12 -13.64 11.65
C PRO A 158 -9.15 -12.53 11.25
N GLY A 159 -7.89 -12.62 11.67
CA GLY A 159 -6.83 -11.71 11.26
C GLY A 159 -6.54 -11.77 9.75
N ASP A 160 -6.45 -13.00 9.19
CA ASP A 160 -6.27 -13.20 7.75
C ASP A 160 -7.46 -12.62 6.97
N ALA A 161 -8.70 -12.79 7.47
CA ALA A 161 -9.90 -12.21 6.86
C ALA A 161 -9.87 -10.68 6.86
N LEU A 162 -9.41 -10.06 7.94
CA LEU A 162 -9.27 -8.60 8.03
C LEU A 162 -8.23 -8.08 7.02
N VAL A 163 -7.08 -8.75 6.89
CA VAL A 163 -6.06 -8.38 5.91
C VAL A 163 -6.57 -8.59 4.47
N LEU A 164 -7.32 -9.66 4.22
CA LEU A 164 -7.96 -9.88 2.91
C LEU A 164 -8.98 -8.76 2.60
N GLY A 165 -9.79 -8.37 3.57
CA GLY A 165 -10.68 -7.21 3.47
C GLY A 165 -9.91 -5.92 3.17
N ALA A 166 -8.78 -5.69 3.83
CA ALA A 166 -7.89 -4.57 3.55
C ALA A 166 -7.32 -4.62 2.13
N ALA A 167 -6.96 -5.80 1.62
CA ALA A 167 -6.49 -5.97 0.24
C ALA A 167 -7.57 -5.60 -0.79
N ILE A 168 -8.82 -5.99 -0.55
CA ILE A 168 -9.96 -5.61 -1.39
C ILE A 168 -10.20 -4.09 -1.33
N LEU A 169 -10.21 -3.51 -0.13
CA LEU A 169 -10.36 -2.06 0.06
C LEU A 169 -9.22 -1.28 -0.62
N ARG A 170 -7.99 -1.80 -0.59
CA ARG A 170 -6.85 -1.22 -1.29
C ARG A 170 -7.05 -1.22 -2.80
N ALA A 171 -7.58 -2.30 -3.36
CA ALA A 171 -7.97 -2.38 -4.77
C ALA A 171 -9.09 -1.37 -5.11
N VAL A 172 -10.14 -1.29 -4.27
CA VAL A 172 -11.20 -0.27 -4.39
C VAL A 172 -10.62 1.13 -4.35
N MET A 173 -9.67 1.39 -3.45
CA MET A 173 -8.98 2.69 -3.33
C MET A 173 -8.27 3.07 -4.62
N ILE A 174 -7.51 2.14 -5.23
CA ILE A 174 -6.77 2.37 -6.47
C ILE A 174 -7.75 2.73 -7.61
N VAL A 175 -8.80 1.94 -7.80
CA VAL A 175 -9.81 2.16 -8.85
C VAL A 175 -10.58 3.47 -8.60
N SER A 176 -10.97 3.74 -7.35
CA SER A 176 -11.68 4.97 -6.97
C SER A 176 -10.81 6.20 -7.19
N THR A 177 -9.52 6.14 -6.84
CA THR A 177 -8.57 7.23 -7.07
C THR A 177 -8.49 7.58 -8.55
N LYS A 178 -8.31 6.57 -9.42
CA LYS A 178 -8.27 6.75 -10.88
C LYS A 178 -9.54 7.43 -11.41
N ARG A 179 -10.72 6.98 -10.94
CA ARG A 179 -12.02 7.47 -11.44
C ARG A 179 -12.41 8.84 -10.87
N LEU A 180 -12.22 9.05 -9.57
CA LEU A 180 -12.60 10.32 -8.91
C LEU A 180 -11.67 11.48 -9.28
N LEU A 181 -10.41 11.18 -9.62
CA LEU A 181 -9.41 12.19 -9.97
C LEU A 181 -9.20 12.34 -11.47
N ALA A 182 -9.93 11.61 -12.32
CA ALA A 182 -9.85 11.76 -13.77
C ALA A 182 -10.16 13.21 -14.19
N GLY A 183 -9.26 13.84 -14.95
CA GLY A 183 -9.40 15.24 -15.40
C GLY A 183 -9.27 16.30 -14.28
N ARG A 184 -8.71 15.93 -13.10
CA ARG A 184 -8.51 16.86 -11.98
C ARG A 184 -7.03 17.21 -11.81
N HIS A 185 -6.78 18.44 -11.35
CA HIS A 185 -5.43 18.99 -11.19
C HIS A 185 -5.01 19.11 -9.72
N ILE A 186 -5.57 18.29 -8.81
CA ILE A 186 -5.14 18.25 -7.43
C ILE A 186 -3.69 17.70 -7.35
N SER A 187 -2.83 18.35 -6.59
CA SER A 187 -1.48 17.86 -6.38
C SER A 187 -1.46 16.61 -5.51
N SER A 188 -0.49 15.73 -5.74
CA SER A 188 -0.32 14.52 -4.91
C SER A 188 -0.10 14.86 -3.44
N ALA A 189 0.62 15.97 -3.15
CA ALA A 189 0.90 16.38 -1.78
C ALA A 189 -0.37 16.88 -1.06
N ALA A 190 -1.20 17.70 -1.73
CA ALA A 190 -2.48 18.15 -1.17
C ALA A 190 -3.44 16.98 -0.93
N LEU A 191 -3.55 16.06 -1.91
CA LEU A 191 -4.39 14.87 -1.77
C LEU A 191 -3.94 14.01 -0.59
N THR A 192 -2.65 13.69 -0.50
CA THR A 192 -2.08 12.89 0.60
C THR A 192 -2.32 13.56 1.96
N SER A 193 -2.21 14.90 2.04
CA SER A 193 -2.47 15.63 3.28
C SER A 193 -3.95 15.56 3.69
N ILE A 194 -4.89 15.69 2.75
CA ILE A 194 -6.33 15.57 3.03
C ILE A 194 -6.66 14.15 3.48
N GLN A 195 -6.17 13.14 2.78
CA GLN A 195 -6.34 11.73 3.14
C GLN A 195 -5.75 11.43 4.52
N GLY A 196 -4.52 11.87 4.79
CA GLY A 196 -3.85 11.68 6.07
C GLY A 196 -4.60 12.38 7.21
N SER A 197 -5.07 13.61 7.01
CA SER A 197 -5.90 14.34 7.98
C SER A 197 -7.21 13.59 8.28
N THR A 198 -7.85 13.02 7.24
CA THR A 198 -9.05 12.22 7.41
C THR A 198 -8.78 10.97 8.26
N VAL A 199 -7.71 10.23 7.93
CA VAL A 199 -7.30 9.04 8.71
C VAL A 199 -7.00 9.44 10.15
N THR A 200 -6.23 10.51 10.37
CA THR A 200 -5.89 11.01 11.72
C THR A 200 -7.15 11.34 12.52
N THR A 201 -8.09 12.10 11.92
CA THR A 201 -9.33 12.52 12.58
C THR A 201 -10.21 11.31 12.92
N LEU A 202 -10.46 10.42 11.97
CA LEU A 202 -11.31 9.24 12.20
C LEU A 202 -10.67 8.27 13.20
N THR A 203 -9.34 8.11 13.16
CA THR A 203 -8.63 7.26 14.13
C THR A 203 -8.61 7.91 15.51
N PHE A 204 -8.50 9.23 15.60
CA PHE A 204 -8.63 9.96 16.87
C PHE A 204 -10.00 9.73 17.50
N LEU A 205 -11.07 9.90 16.72
CA LEU A 205 -12.43 9.65 17.20
C LEU A 205 -12.62 8.20 17.66
N LEU A 206 -12.10 7.24 16.90
CA LEU A 206 -12.12 5.82 17.27
C LEU A 206 -11.35 5.56 18.57
N ALA A 207 -10.15 6.13 18.71
CA ALA A 207 -9.33 5.97 19.91
C ALA A 207 -9.98 6.59 21.15
N VAL A 208 -10.60 7.78 20.99
CA VAL A 208 -11.38 8.41 22.08
C VAL A 208 -12.58 7.56 22.47
N ALA A 209 -13.30 7.01 21.51
CA ALA A 209 -14.44 6.13 21.77
C ALA A 209 -14.06 4.83 22.49
N GLN A 210 -12.85 4.29 22.21
CA GLN A 210 -12.36 3.05 22.81
C GLN A 210 -11.74 3.25 24.19
N PHE A 211 -11.01 4.34 24.41
CA PHE A 211 -10.14 4.50 25.57
C PHE A 211 -10.36 5.81 26.36
N GLY A 212 -11.24 6.68 25.88
CA GLY A 212 -11.37 8.05 26.40
C GLY A 212 -10.19 8.94 26.01
N ILE A 213 -10.28 10.24 26.33
CA ILE A 213 -9.21 11.23 26.02
C ILE A 213 -7.91 10.90 26.78
N SER A 214 -8.03 10.48 28.04
CA SER A 214 -6.87 10.11 28.88
C SER A 214 -6.13 8.87 28.36
N GLY A 215 -6.84 7.94 27.73
CA GLY A 215 -6.28 6.71 27.19
C GLY A 215 -5.50 6.89 25.87
N ILE A 216 -5.59 8.05 25.25
CA ILE A 216 -4.79 8.36 24.05
C ILE A 216 -3.33 8.63 24.43
N VAL A 217 -3.09 9.14 25.63
CA VAL A 217 -1.73 9.45 26.09
C VAL A 217 -1.01 8.15 26.44
N VAL A 218 -0.08 7.74 25.59
CA VAL A 218 0.67 6.50 25.77
C VAL A 218 1.95 6.79 26.55
N ARG A 219 2.12 6.16 27.70
CA ARG A 219 3.41 6.04 28.40
C ARG A 219 4.25 4.95 27.71
N ALA A 220 4.51 5.13 26.42
CA ALA A 220 5.16 4.13 25.63
C ALA A 220 6.68 4.22 25.71
N THR A 221 7.30 3.06 25.50
CA THR A 221 8.75 2.90 25.47
C THR A 221 9.37 3.56 24.22
N HIS A 222 10.69 3.72 24.22
CA HIS A 222 11.42 4.19 23.04
C HIS A 222 11.24 3.25 21.83
N GLN A 223 10.99 1.94 22.04
CA GLN A 223 10.70 0.99 20.95
C GLN A 223 9.39 1.35 20.21
N PHE A 224 8.34 1.70 20.94
CA PHE A 224 7.09 2.14 20.33
C PHE A 224 7.30 3.41 19.49
N TRP A 225 7.94 4.41 20.07
CA TRP A 225 8.17 5.69 19.36
C TRP A 225 9.12 5.53 18.17
N GLY A 226 10.11 4.64 18.27
CA GLY A 226 10.96 4.26 17.15
C GLY A 226 10.17 3.61 16.02
N ALA A 227 9.25 2.70 16.34
CA ALA A 227 8.36 2.08 15.36
C ALA A 227 7.42 3.11 14.71
N VAL A 228 6.79 3.99 15.51
CA VAL A 228 5.95 5.09 14.99
C VAL A 228 6.75 6.00 14.06
N ALA A 229 7.96 6.41 14.45
CA ALA A 229 8.82 7.24 13.62
C ALA A 229 9.19 6.54 12.30
N PHE A 230 9.57 5.25 12.37
CA PHE A 230 9.85 4.45 11.16
C PHE A 230 8.63 4.38 10.24
N LEU A 231 7.47 4.03 10.76
CA LEU A 231 6.23 3.91 9.98
C LEU A 231 5.78 5.25 9.39
N ALA A 232 5.91 6.35 10.13
CA ALA A 232 5.52 7.68 9.68
C ALA A 232 6.50 8.25 8.64
N LEU A 233 7.79 8.22 8.92
CA LEU A 233 8.81 8.88 8.10
C LEU A 233 9.18 8.04 6.87
N PHE A 234 9.48 6.76 7.07
CA PHE A 234 9.97 5.92 5.99
C PHE A 234 8.84 5.26 5.21
N CYS A 235 7.88 4.60 5.90
CA CYS A 235 6.81 3.86 5.21
C CYS A 235 5.70 4.77 4.68
N THR A 236 5.55 5.98 5.18
CA THR A 236 4.52 6.92 4.70
C THR A 236 5.15 8.06 3.92
N LEU A 237 5.92 8.94 4.56
CA LEU A 237 6.41 10.16 3.91
C LEU A 237 7.44 9.87 2.80
N ALA A 238 8.57 9.24 3.14
CA ALA A 238 9.67 9.00 2.19
C ALA A 238 9.24 8.04 1.07
N ALA A 239 8.57 6.95 1.41
CA ALA A 239 8.14 5.95 0.44
C ALA A 239 7.18 6.53 -0.61
N PHE A 240 6.16 7.28 -0.21
CA PHE A 240 5.24 7.93 -1.16
C PHE A 240 5.94 8.99 -2.00
N TYR A 241 6.86 9.77 -1.42
CA TYR A 241 7.63 10.75 -2.19
C TYR A 241 8.49 10.08 -3.26
N ILE A 242 9.25 9.04 -2.90
CA ILE A 242 10.10 8.29 -3.81
C ILE A 242 9.26 7.60 -4.90
N GLN A 243 8.18 6.93 -4.53
CA GLN A 243 7.28 6.27 -5.46
C GLN A 243 6.70 7.26 -6.48
N ASN A 244 6.17 8.39 -6.04
CA ASN A 244 5.61 9.41 -6.91
C ASN A 244 6.66 10.01 -7.87
N ALA A 245 7.89 10.23 -7.38
CA ALA A 245 8.99 10.68 -8.21
C ALA A 245 9.42 9.63 -9.25
N ALA A 246 9.41 8.35 -8.86
CA ALA A 246 9.77 7.23 -9.73
C ALA A 246 8.74 6.99 -10.83
N VAL A 247 7.45 7.08 -10.54
CA VAL A 247 6.35 6.94 -11.52
C VAL A 247 6.49 7.96 -12.64
N ARG A 248 6.94 9.17 -12.34
CA ARG A 248 7.20 10.23 -13.36
C ARG A 248 8.40 9.96 -14.24
N LYS A 249 9.37 9.15 -13.79
CA LYS A 249 10.65 8.88 -14.47
C LYS A 249 10.75 7.48 -15.07
N SER A 250 9.81 6.60 -14.77
CA SER A 250 9.81 5.19 -15.19
C SER A 250 8.47 4.81 -15.80
N THR A 251 8.39 3.62 -16.41
CA THR A 251 7.12 3.11 -16.92
C THR A 251 6.29 2.55 -15.75
N PRO A 252 4.94 2.69 -15.77
CA PRO A 252 4.05 2.10 -14.76
C PRO A 252 4.32 0.61 -14.54
N THR A 253 4.66 -0.05 -15.61
CA THR A 253 5.14 -1.42 -15.75
C THR A 253 6.29 -1.76 -14.82
N ARG A 254 7.37 -0.99 -14.91
CA ARG A 254 8.60 -1.21 -14.12
C ARG A 254 8.37 -0.91 -12.65
N VAL A 255 7.63 0.16 -12.37
CA VAL A 255 7.24 0.51 -11.00
C VAL A 255 6.42 -0.61 -10.35
N GLY A 256 5.38 -1.11 -11.04
CA GLY A 256 4.55 -2.22 -10.54
C GLY A 256 5.35 -3.49 -10.28
N PHE A 257 6.34 -3.80 -11.14
CA PHE A 257 7.20 -4.98 -10.95
C PHE A 257 8.07 -4.86 -9.70
N LEU A 258 8.72 -3.71 -9.53
CA LEU A 258 9.61 -3.48 -8.39
C LEU A 258 8.83 -3.40 -7.08
N MET A 259 7.68 -2.73 -7.08
CA MET A 259 6.79 -2.68 -5.92
C MET A 259 6.14 -4.03 -5.60
N GLY A 260 5.92 -4.88 -6.61
CA GLY A 260 5.44 -6.25 -6.44
C GLY A 260 6.39 -7.16 -5.64
N THR A 261 7.62 -6.71 -5.33
CA THR A 261 8.55 -7.42 -4.44
C THR A 261 8.28 -7.13 -2.95
N GLU A 262 7.41 -6.18 -2.60
CA GLU A 262 7.04 -5.84 -1.21
C GLU A 262 6.71 -7.08 -0.35
N PRO A 263 5.80 -7.99 -0.79
CA PRO A 263 5.44 -9.16 0.01
C PRO A 263 6.61 -10.13 0.24
N PHE A 264 7.58 -10.20 -0.67
CA PHE A 264 8.79 -10.97 -0.46
C PHE A 264 9.62 -10.40 0.70
N PHE A 265 9.84 -9.08 0.71
CA PHE A 265 10.53 -8.43 1.83
C PHE A 265 9.75 -8.59 3.14
N GLY A 266 8.42 -8.44 3.11
CA GLY A 266 7.59 -8.64 4.29
C GLY A 266 7.70 -10.05 4.87
N PHE A 267 7.67 -11.06 4.02
CA PHE A 267 7.85 -12.46 4.39
C PHE A 267 9.22 -12.72 5.04
N VAL A 268 10.30 -12.28 4.39
CA VAL A 268 11.66 -12.47 4.88
C VAL A 268 11.89 -11.70 6.18
N LEU A 269 11.48 -10.43 6.24
CA LEU A 269 11.69 -9.58 7.41
C LEU A 269 10.83 -10.00 8.61
N ALA A 270 9.64 -10.57 8.40
CA ALA A 270 8.86 -11.16 9.49
C ALA A 270 9.60 -12.33 10.15
N HIS A 271 10.25 -13.18 9.36
CA HIS A 271 11.11 -14.24 9.90
C HIS A 271 12.30 -13.66 10.68
N LEU A 272 13.03 -12.72 10.09
CA LEU A 272 14.25 -12.18 10.67
C LEU A 272 14.01 -11.32 11.93
N LEU A 273 12.94 -10.53 11.96
CA LEU A 273 12.68 -9.56 13.03
C LEU A 273 11.79 -10.11 14.14
N LEU A 274 10.88 -11.03 13.83
CA LEU A 274 9.93 -11.60 14.79
C LEU A 274 10.16 -13.08 15.07
N ASN A 275 11.18 -13.69 14.45
CA ASN A 275 11.46 -15.13 14.54
C ASN A 275 10.24 -16.00 14.15
N GLU A 276 9.39 -15.52 13.22
CA GLU A 276 8.26 -16.31 12.72
C GLU A 276 8.80 -17.57 12.00
N PRO A 277 8.27 -18.78 12.30
CA PRO A 277 8.83 -20.01 11.79
C PRO A 277 8.66 -20.15 10.27
N LEU A 278 9.74 -20.51 9.56
CA LEU A 278 9.69 -20.89 8.15
C LEU A 278 9.36 -22.37 8.03
N THR A 279 8.12 -22.69 7.75
CA THR A 279 7.70 -24.06 7.45
C THR A 279 7.63 -24.28 5.94
N ILE A 280 7.70 -25.54 5.50
CA ILE A 280 7.58 -25.88 4.08
C ILE A 280 6.28 -25.31 3.47
N PRO A 281 5.09 -25.44 4.10
CA PRO A 281 3.88 -24.81 3.60
C PRO A 281 4.01 -23.29 3.45
N ASN A 282 4.65 -22.60 4.41
CA ASN A 282 4.84 -21.14 4.32
C ASN A 282 5.65 -20.75 3.07
N VAL A 283 6.74 -21.48 2.79
CA VAL A 283 7.59 -21.20 1.62
C VAL A 283 6.86 -21.50 0.31
N ILE A 284 6.15 -22.64 0.22
CA ILE A 284 5.38 -23.00 -0.98
C ILE A 284 4.23 -22.00 -1.19
N GLY A 285 3.47 -21.68 -0.14
CA GLY A 285 2.37 -20.72 -0.21
C GLY A 285 2.85 -19.34 -0.63
N ALA A 286 3.94 -18.83 -0.03
CA ALA A 286 4.57 -17.57 -0.40
C ALA A 286 5.02 -17.58 -1.87
N GLY A 287 5.67 -18.66 -2.34
CA GLY A 287 6.08 -18.80 -3.73
C GLY A 287 4.89 -18.70 -4.71
N LEU A 288 3.78 -19.39 -4.42
CA LEU A 288 2.58 -19.33 -5.25
C LEU A 288 1.94 -17.93 -5.24
N VAL A 289 1.86 -17.25 -4.10
CA VAL A 289 1.35 -15.87 -4.03
C VAL A 289 2.22 -14.95 -4.88
N LEU A 290 3.54 -15.03 -4.78
CA LEU A 290 4.45 -14.21 -5.58
C LEU A 290 4.32 -14.52 -7.08
N ILE A 291 4.31 -15.81 -7.47
CA ILE A 291 4.14 -16.20 -8.87
C ILE A 291 2.82 -15.68 -9.43
N GLY A 292 1.72 -15.87 -8.71
CA GLY A 292 0.41 -15.35 -9.13
C GLY A 292 0.38 -13.82 -9.22
N THR A 293 0.97 -13.13 -8.25
CA THR A 293 1.05 -11.65 -8.26
C THR A 293 1.85 -11.15 -9.49
N PHE A 294 3.03 -11.73 -9.75
CA PHE A 294 3.83 -11.33 -10.91
C PHE A 294 3.18 -11.70 -12.24
N ALA A 295 2.57 -12.88 -12.34
CA ALA A 295 1.82 -13.29 -13.52
C ALA A 295 0.63 -12.35 -13.76
N GLY A 296 -0.12 -11.97 -12.72
CA GLY A 296 -1.21 -11.02 -12.80
C GLY A 296 -0.78 -9.67 -13.34
N ILE A 297 0.32 -9.12 -12.82
CA ILE A 297 0.93 -7.87 -13.32
C ILE A 297 1.31 -8.03 -14.81
N TRP A 298 1.89 -9.15 -15.19
CA TRP A 298 2.33 -9.38 -16.56
C TRP A 298 1.15 -9.48 -17.54
N PHE A 299 0.11 -10.23 -17.19
CA PHE A 299 -1.10 -10.37 -18.03
C PHE A 299 -1.91 -9.06 -18.11
N GLU A 300 -2.00 -8.28 -17.03
CA GLU A 300 -2.65 -6.97 -17.08
C GLU A 300 -2.00 -6.05 -18.14
N ARG A 301 -0.68 -6.08 -18.24
CA ARG A 301 0.08 -5.29 -19.21
C ARG A 301 -0.10 -5.73 -20.64
N ALA A 302 -0.13 -7.04 -20.87
CA ALA A 302 -0.30 -7.60 -22.20
C ALA A 302 -1.67 -7.24 -22.81
N ASN A 303 -2.62 -6.78 -21.98
CA ASN A 303 -3.98 -6.43 -22.36
C ASN A 303 -4.28 -4.91 -22.32
N GLN A 304 -3.31 -4.06 -21.96
CA GLN A 304 -3.37 -2.59 -22.07
C GLN A 304 -2.81 -2.09 -23.38
#